data_5754b0bb90f7e1ec67e07c1910ab214e
#
_entry.id   5754b0bb90f7e1ec67e07c1910ab214e
#
_cell.length_a   1.000
_cell.length_b   1.000
_cell.length_c   1.000
_cell.angle_alpha   90.00
_cell.angle_beta   90.00
_cell.angle_gamma   90.00
#
_symmetry.space_group_name_H-M   'P 1'
#
loop_
_entity.id
_entity.type
_entity.pdbx_description
1 polymer ?
#
loop_
_entity_poly.entity_id
_entity_poly.type
_entity_poly.pdbx_seq_one_letter_code
_entity_poly.pdbx_strand_id
1 'polypeptide(L)'
;ADIDEFALKIRAMKDTQQDPNFCVVARVEAFISGWGCDEAVRRAEAYLAAGADAILMHSKQKEPKEIEQFMKAWNNQGPVIIVPTNYYQTPTATFQKWGVSAVIWANHNLRASIKAMQATSKLIYNEQTLVNIEPNIVSVKEVFRLQDDQELVNAEKKYLPTKSKN
;
A
#
# COMPACT_ATOMS: atom_id res chain seq x y z
N ALA A 1 -9.20 19.67 5.33
CA ALA A 1 -10.47 19.89 4.63
C ALA A 1 -11.60 20.03 5.66
N ASP A 2 -12.60 20.81 5.31
CA ASP A 2 -13.87 20.84 6.03
C ASP A 2 -14.52 19.45 5.98
N ILE A 3 -15.20 19.05 7.06
CA ILE A 3 -15.71 17.69 7.18
C ILE A 3 -16.89 17.45 6.25
N ASP A 4 -17.79 18.43 6.16
CA ASP A 4 -19.01 18.31 5.35
C ASP A 4 -18.68 18.37 3.85
N GLU A 5 -17.77 19.28 3.47
CA GLU A 5 -17.25 19.36 2.10
C GLU A 5 -16.60 18.03 1.68
N PHE A 6 -15.80 17.42 2.54
CA PHE A 6 -15.13 16.16 2.19
C PHE A 6 -16.13 14.99 2.16
N ALA A 7 -17.11 14.96 3.03
CA ALA A 7 -18.20 13.98 3.00
C ALA A 7 -19.02 14.07 1.71
N LEU A 8 -19.30 15.28 1.22
CA LEU A 8 -19.97 15.49 -0.08
C LEU A 8 -19.13 15.00 -1.26
N LYS A 9 -17.79 15.15 -1.21
CA LYS A 9 -16.90 14.58 -2.23
C LYS A 9 -16.94 13.04 -2.26
N ILE A 10 -16.99 12.40 -1.09
CA ILE A 10 -17.17 10.94 -0.99
C ILE A 10 -18.52 10.53 -1.60
N ARG A 11 -19.59 11.22 -1.25
CA ARG A 11 -20.91 10.95 -1.82
C ARG A 11 -20.91 11.08 -3.34
N ALA A 12 -20.32 12.13 -3.89
CA ALA A 12 -20.22 12.32 -5.33
C ALA A 12 -19.47 11.16 -6.03
N MET A 13 -18.39 10.66 -5.41
CA MET A 13 -17.68 9.47 -5.92
C MET A 13 -18.58 8.23 -5.91
N LYS A 14 -19.34 8.00 -4.83
CA LYS A 14 -20.23 6.84 -4.70
C LYS A 14 -21.43 6.94 -5.66
N ASP A 15 -22.01 8.12 -5.84
CA ASP A 15 -23.16 8.33 -6.74
C ASP A 15 -22.78 8.13 -8.21
N THR A 16 -21.51 8.32 -8.58
CA THR A 16 -21.00 8.13 -9.94
C THR A 16 -20.34 6.77 -10.18
N GLN A 17 -20.26 5.94 -9.15
CA GLN A 17 -19.65 4.61 -9.20
C GLN A 17 -20.42 3.69 -10.18
N GLN A 18 -19.71 3.09 -11.13
CA GLN A 18 -20.29 2.14 -12.11
C GLN A 18 -20.05 0.68 -11.69
N ASP A 19 -18.88 0.38 -11.12
CA ASP A 19 -18.57 -0.95 -10.62
C ASP A 19 -18.86 -1.02 -9.11
N PRO A 20 -19.79 -1.89 -8.67
CA PRO A 20 -20.12 -2.03 -7.24
C PRO A 20 -18.95 -2.53 -6.39
N ASN A 21 -17.91 -3.13 -7.00
CA ASN A 21 -16.71 -3.58 -6.30
C ASN A 21 -15.64 -2.47 -6.15
N PHE A 22 -15.85 -1.30 -6.76
CA PHE A 22 -14.94 -0.18 -6.58
C PHE A 22 -15.05 0.39 -5.17
N CYS A 23 -13.96 0.36 -4.39
CA CYS A 23 -13.93 0.80 -3.01
C CYS A 23 -13.39 2.22 -2.87
N VAL A 24 -14.15 3.07 -2.16
CA VAL A 24 -13.73 4.41 -1.75
C VAL A 24 -13.19 4.34 -0.33
N VAL A 25 -11.87 4.54 -0.17
CA VAL A 25 -11.21 4.55 1.13
C VAL A 25 -10.96 6.00 1.57
N ALA A 26 -11.63 6.42 2.63
CA ALA A 26 -11.51 7.78 3.15
C ALA A 26 -10.36 7.90 4.15
N ARG A 27 -9.38 8.76 3.85
CA ARG A 27 -8.24 8.99 4.74
C ARG A 27 -8.55 10.07 5.78
N VAL A 28 -8.27 9.77 7.04
CA VAL A 28 -8.42 10.68 8.18
C VAL A 28 -7.05 11.12 8.68
N GLU A 29 -6.78 12.43 8.66
CA GLU A 29 -5.51 13.04 9.05
C GLU A 29 -5.59 13.76 10.42
N ALA A 30 -6.61 13.49 11.24
CA ALA A 30 -6.83 14.17 12.51
C ALA A 30 -5.62 14.05 13.46
N PHE A 31 -5.02 12.88 13.59
CA PHE A 31 -3.81 12.69 14.41
C PHE A 31 -2.59 13.41 13.83
N ILE A 32 -2.43 13.42 12.51
CA ILE A 32 -1.34 14.15 11.86
C ILE A 32 -1.45 15.66 12.14
N SER A 33 -2.68 16.17 12.15
CA SER A 33 -2.99 17.58 12.45
C SER A 33 -3.01 17.90 13.95
N GLY A 34 -2.88 16.89 14.83
CA GLY A 34 -2.89 17.08 16.27
C GLY A 34 -4.28 17.36 16.87
N TRP A 35 -5.36 16.97 16.17
CA TRP A 35 -6.75 17.22 16.60
C TRP A 35 -7.29 16.16 17.56
N GLY A 36 -6.57 15.06 17.75
CA GLY A 36 -6.91 14.03 18.72
C GLY A 36 -7.91 12.98 18.24
N CYS A 37 -8.24 12.07 19.16
CA CYS A 37 -9.03 10.88 18.86
C CYS A 37 -10.51 11.20 18.57
N ASP A 38 -11.11 12.11 19.33
CA ASP A 38 -12.55 12.46 19.17
C ASP A 38 -12.81 13.02 17.77
N GLU A 39 -11.94 13.92 17.29
CA GLU A 39 -12.04 14.45 15.93
C GLU A 39 -11.74 13.37 14.87
N ALA A 40 -10.85 12.43 15.15
CA ALA A 40 -10.60 11.31 14.25
C ALA A 40 -11.84 10.43 14.09
N VAL A 41 -12.54 10.12 15.19
CA VAL A 41 -13.79 9.34 15.18
C VAL A 41 -14.88 10.11 14.47
N ARG A 42 -15.12 11.38 14.83
CA ARG A 42 -16.15 12.23 14.22
C ARG A 42 -16.02 12.30 12.70
N ARG A 43 -14.80 12.44 12.19
CA ARG A 43 -14.53 12.44 10.74
C ARG A 43 -14.77 11.08 10.12
N ALA A 44 -14.29 10.02 10.76
CA ALA A 44 -14.47 8.66 10.25
C ALA A 44 -15.97 8.30 10.14
N GLU A 45 -16.79 8.66 11.15
CA GLU A 45 -18.25 8.48 11.13
C GLU A 45 -18.91 9.25 9.99
N ALA A 46 -18.57 10.53 9.82
CA ALA A 46 -19.11 11.35 8.75
C ALA A 46 -18.76 10.80 7.35
N TYR A 47 -17.55 10.30 7.17
CA TYR A 47 -17.09 9.76 5.90
C TYR A 47 -17.72 8.39 5.60
N LEU A 48 -17.89 7.55 6.61
CA LEU A 48 -18.61 6.28 6.47
C LEU A 48 -20.08 6.51 6.14
N ALA A 49 -20.73 7.46 6.82
CA ALA A 49 -22.12 7.87 6.54
C ALA A 49 -22.30 8.46 5.13
N ALA A 50 -21.24 9.08 4.56
CA ALA A 50 -21.23 9.56 3.18
C ALA A 50 -21.02 8.44 2.14
N GLY A 51 -20.74 7.19 2.57
CA GLY A 51 -20.63 6.02 1.72
C GLY A 51 -19.18 5.53 1.52
N ALA A 52 -18.20 6.01 2.27
CA ALA A 52 -16.87 5.41 2.24
C ALA A 52 -16.93 3.92 2.63
N ASP A 53 -16.22 3.07 1.90
CA ASP A 53 -16.20 1.62 2.13
C ASP A 53 -15.21 1.23 3.24
N ALA A 54 -14.21 2.08 3.50
CA ALA A 54 -13.26 1.91 4.59
C ALA A 54 -12.66 3.26 5.02
N ILE A 55 -12.12 3.28 6.23
CA ILE A 55 -11.38 4.42 6.77
C ILE A 55 -9.88 4.09 6.79
N LEU A 56 -9.04 4.95 6.19
CA LEU A 56 -7.61 4.88 6.38
C LEU A 56 -7.20 5.82 7.51
N MET A 57 -6.84 5.23 8.65
CA MET A 57 -6.37 5.97 9.81
C MET A 57 -4.85 6.10 9.80
N HIS A 58 -4.36 7.32 9.99
CA HIS A 58 -2.93 7.61 9.94
C HIS A 58 -2.45 8.28 11.22
N SER A 59 -1.26 7.87 11.68
CA SER A 59 -0.53 8.48 12.78
C SER A 59 0.94 8.68 12.40
N LYS A 60 1.55 9.78 12.88
CA LYS A 60 2.99 10.07 12.74
C LYS A 60 3.82 9.63 13.94
N GLN A 61 3.18 9.12 14.98
CA GLN A 61 3.87 8.67 16.19
C GLN A 61 4.72 7.42 15.91
N LYS A 62 5.77 7.25 16.71
CA LYS A 62 6.61 6.04 16.66
C LYS A 62 5.98 4.84 17.37
N GLU A 63 4.98 5.10 18.21
CA GLU A 63 4.20 4.11 18.92
C GLU A 63 2.76 4.07 18.42
N PRO A 64 2.07 2.92 18.46
CA PRO A 64 0.75 2.75 17.88
C PRO A 64 -0.39 3.23 18.78
N LYS A 65 -0.12 3.98 19.85
CA LYS A 65 -1.11 4.40 20.88
C LYS A 65 -2.32 5.13 20.29
N GLU A 66 -2.09 6.05 19.34
CA GLU A 66 -3.19 6.78 18.68
C GLU A 66 -4.10 5.84 17.90
N ILE A 67 -3.51 4.83 17.22
CA ILE A 67 -4.28 3.81 16.50
C ILE A 67 -5.06 2.94 17.48
N GLU A 68 -4.45 2.49 18.58
CA GLU A 68 -5.13 1.71 19.61
C GLU A 68 -6.31 2.49 20.22
N GLN A 69 -6.12 3.76 20.56
CA GLN A 69 -7.18 4.63 21.09
C GLN A 69 -8.32 4.78 20.08
N PHE A 70 -7.99 5.04 18.81
CA PHE A 70 -8.99 5.13 17.76
C PHE A 70 -9.77 3.82 17.61
N MET A 71 -9.09 2.67 17.50
CA MET A 71 -9.78 1.39 17.33
C MET A 71 -10.71 1.04 18.50
N LYS A 72 -10.33 1.39 19.72
CA LYS A 72 -11.21 1.23 20.90
C LYS A 72 -12.46 2.13 20.80
N ALA A 73 -12.28 3.39 20.44
CA ALA A 73 -13.40 4.34 20.30
C ALA A 73 -14.27 4.02 19.08
N TRP A 74 -13.66 3.56 17.99
CA TRP A 74 -14.32 3.18 16.74
C TRP A 74 -15.25 1.98 16.88
N ASN A 75 -14.95 1.09 17.80
CA ASN A 75 -15.79 -0.05 18.16
C ASN A 75 -16.35 -0.84 16.95
N ASN A 76 -15.50 -1.07 15.95
CA ASN A 76 -15.81 -1.87 14.76
C ASN A 76 -17.02 -1.35 13.93
N GLN A 77 -17.22 -0.04 13.87
CA GLN A 77 -18.32 0.57 13.06
C GLN A 77 -18.12 0.37 11.54
N GLY A 78 -16.91 0.09 11.08
CA GLY A 78 -16.60 -0.20 9.68
C GLY A 78 -15.13 -0.57 9.49
N PRO A 79 -14.74 -1.00 8.29
CA PRO A 79 -13.38 -1.43 8.00
C PRO A 79 -12.35 -0.30 8.20
N VAL A 80 -11.23 -0.62 8.85
CA VAL A 80 -10.12 0.31 9.09
C VAL A 80 -8.84 -0.21 8.47
N ILE A 81 -8.19 0.66 7.71
CA ILE A 81 -6.89 0.41 7.07
C ILE A 81 -5.84 1.29 7.76
N ILE A 82 -4.65 0.76 7.99
CA ILE A 82 -3.54 1.51 8.58
C ILE A 82 -2.25 1.40 7.76
N VAL A 83 -1.33 2.35 7.97
CA VAL A 83 -0.01 2.39 7.33
C VAL A 83 1.07 2.52 8.41
N PRO A 84 1.56 1.42 9.00
CA PRO A 84 2.42 1.44 10.21
C PRO A 84 3.89 1.76 9.91
N THR A 85 4.17 2.69 9.00
CA THR A 85 5.55 3.02 8.61
C THR A 85 6.39 3.52 9.79
N ASN A 86 5.80 4.31 10.69
CA ASN A 86 6.51 4.89 11.82
C ASN A 86 6.51 3.98 13.06
N TYR A 87 5.44 3.22 13.29
CA TYR A 87 5.30 2.27 14.40
C TYR A 87 5.52 0.82 13.95
N TYR A 88 6.53 0.63 13.10
CA TYR A 88 6.88 -0.63 12.43
C TYR A 88 7.25 -1.78 13.39
N GLN A 89 7.55 -1.47 14.66
CA GLN A 89 7.87 -2.48 15.66
C GLN A 89 6.65 -3.24 16.18
N THR A 90 5.44 -2.76 15.84
CA THR A 90 4.20 -3.38 16.31
C THR A 90 3.87 -4.59 15.44
N PRO A 91 3.73 -5.80 16.02
CA PRO A 91 3.37 -6.99 15.27
C PRO A 91 1.98 -6.90 14.64
N THR A 92 1.80 -7.48 13.47
CA THR A 92 0.51 -7.53 12.75
C THR A 92 -0.60 -8.15 13.61
N ALA A 93 -0.27 -9.17 14.42
CA ALA A 93 -1.21 -9.80 15.34
C ALA A 93 -1.81 -8.82 16.37
N THR A 94 -1.08 -7.76 16.74
CA THR A 94 -1.59 -6.70 17.62
C THR A 94 -2.67 -5.88 16.90
N PHE A 95 -2.44 -5.50 15.64
CA PHE A 95 -3.43 -4.78 14.83
C PHE A 95 -4.68 -5.61 14.60
N GLN A 96 -4.52 -6.91 14.35
CA GLN A 96 -5.64 -7.84 14.22
C GLN A 96 -6.50 -7.90 15.48
N LYS A 97 -5.87 -7.97 16.67
CA LYS A 97 -6.58 -7.95 17.96
C LYS A 97 -7.38 -6.66 18.18
N TRP A 98 -6.93 -5.55 17.63
CA TRP A 98 -7.64 -4.27 17.70
C TRP A 98 -8.76 -4.14 16.67
N GLY A 99 -8.90 -5.10 15.74
CA GLY A 99 -9.93 -5.08 14.70
C GLY A 99 -9.53 -4.32 13.44
N VAL A 100 -8.24 -4.05 13.20
CA VAL A 100 -7.75 -3.49 11.95
C VAL A 100 -8.01 -4.46 10.81
N SER A 101 -8.62 -3.98 9.74
CA SER A 101 -9.05 -4.81 8.59
C SER A 101 -7.94 -5.04 7.59
N ALA A 102 -7.06 -4.06 7.37
CA ALA A 102 -5.94 -4.18 6.44
C ALA A 102 -4.74 -3.32 6.86
N VAL A 103 -3.54 -3.79 6.52
CA VAL A 103 -2.27 -3.09 6.76
C VAL A 103 -1.57 -2.84 5.42
N ILE A 104 -1.22 -1.59 5.14
CA ILE A 104 -0.45 -1.21 3.96
C ILE A 104 1.03 -1.10 4.32
N TRP A 105 1.87 -1.97 3.76
CA TRP A 105 3.33 -1.91 3.84
C TRP A 105 3.87 -0.99 2.74
N ALA A 106 3.69 0.33 2.89
CA ALA A 106 3.71 1.32 1.82
C ALA A 106 5.02 1.38 1.00
N ASN A 107 6.17 1.66 1.61
CA ASN A 107 7.38 1.99 0.87
C ASN A 107 8.59 1.09 1.17
N HIS A 108 8.40 -0.02 1.86
CA HIS A 108 9.50 -0.86 2.34
C HIS A 108 10.27 -1.51 1.20
N ASN A 109 9.57 -2.03 0.19
CA ASN A 109 10.20 -2.64 -0.99
C ASN A 109 10.98 -1.60 -1.81
N LEU A 110 10.41 -0.40 -2.02
CA LEU A 110 11.12 0.69 -2.71
C LEU A 110 12.40 1.09 -1.96
N ARG A 111 12.32 1.25 -0.64
CA ARG A 111 13.49 1.59 0.19
C ARG A 111 14.54 0.48 0.18
N ALA A 112 14.12 -0.77 0.17
CA ALA A 112 15.02 -1.92 0.06
C ALA A 112 15.70 -1.96 -1.32
N SER A 113 14.96 -1.74 -2.41
CA SER A 113 15.52 -1.72 -3.76
C SER A 113 16.52 -0.58 -3.95
N ILE A 114 16.23 0.63 -3.44
CA ILE A 114 17.17 1.76 -3.48
C ILE A 114 18.48 1.39 -2.77
N LYS A 115 18.39 0.83 -1.55
CA LYS A 115 19.57 0.41 -0.79
C LYS A 115 20.39 -0.66 -1.54
N ALA A 116 19.71 -1.66 -2.12
CA ALA A 116 20.35 -2.71 -2.89
C ALA A 116 21.05 -2.15 -4.13
N MET A 117 20.37 -1.31 -4.92
CA MET A 117 20.96 -0.67 -6.10
C MET A 117 22.18 0.18 -5.76
N GLN A 118 22.12 0.98 -4.68
CA GLN A 118 23.26 1.78 -4.23
C GLN A 118 24.46 0.90 -3.83
N ALA A 119 24.21 -0.19 -3.09
CA ALA A 119 25.26 -1.12 -2.67
C ALA A 119 25.90 -1.82 -3.88
N THR A 120 25.09 -2.31 -4.80
CA THR A 120 25.54 -2.96 -6.04
C THR A 120 26.38 -2.02 -6.91
N SER A 121 25.90 -0.79 -7.16
CA SER A 121 26.63 0.21 -7.94
C SER A 121 27.99 0.56 -7.32
N LYS A 122 28.03 0.72 -5.98
CA LYS A 122 29.27 0.98 -5.26
C LYS A 122 30.26 -0.18 -5.39
N LEU A 123 29.77 -1.42 -5.32
CA LEU A 123 30.62 -2.62 -5.43
C LEU A 123 31.21 -2.74 -6.85
N ILE A 124 30.39 -2.54 -7.89
CA ILE A 124 30.84 -2.50 -9.30
C ILE A 124 31.95 -1.44 -9.48
N TYR A 125 31.72 -0.24 -8.96
CA TYR A 125 32.69 0.86 -9.07
C TYR A 125 34.02 0.53 -8.41
N ASN A 126 34.00 -0.09 -7.25
CA ASN A 126 35.20 -0.41 -6.47
C ASN A 126 35.97 -1.61 -7.05
N GLU A 127 35.27 -2.66 -7.46
CA GLU A 127 35.88 -3.94 -7.83
C GLU A 127 36.13 -4.09 -9.35
N GLN A 128 35.42 -3.29 -10.15
CA GLN A 128 35.50 -3.35 -11.62
C GLN A 128 35.26 -4.77 -12.18
N THR A 129 34.48 -5.57 -11.47
CA THR A 129 34.10 -6.95 -11.80
C THR A 129 32.73 -7.28 -11.18
N LEU A 130 32.08 -8.34 -11.71
CA LEU A 130 30.77 -8.81 -11.20
C LEU A 130 30.87 -10.07 -10.34
N VAL A 131 32.10 -10.59 -10.10
CA VAL A 131 32.29 -11.88 -9.40
C VAL A 131 31.59 -11.94 -8.04
N ASN A 132 31.63 -10.86 -7.27
CA ASN A 132 30.98 -10.77 -5.95
C ASN A 132 29.56 -10.25 -6.00
N ILE A 133 29.03 -9.94 -7.17
CA ILE A 133 27.70 -9.36 -7.38
C ILE A 133 26.72 -10.43 -7.85
N GLU A 134 27.04 -11.15 -8.91
CA GLU A 134 26.19 -12.17 -9.53
C GLU A 134 25.58 -13.18 -8.55
N PRO A 135 26.31 -13.71 -7.55
CA PRO A 135 25.74 -14.64 -6.59
C PRO A 135 24.67 -14.00 -5.63
N ASN A 136 24.63 -12.66 -5.56
CA ASN A 136 23.83 -11.91 -4.59
C ASN A 136 22.66 -11.15 -5.24
N ILE A 137 22.43 -11.30 -6.53
CA ILE A 137 21.33 -10.68 -7.27
C ILE A 137 20.47 -11.74 -7.96
N VAL A 138 19.29 -11.35 -8.38
CA VAL A 138 18.41 -12.24 -9.14
C VAL A 138 18.94 -12.48 -10.53
N SER A 139 18.78 -13.71 -11.06
CA SER A 139 19.23 -14.03 -12.40
C SER A 139 18.40 -13.28 -13.47
N VAL A 140 19.00 -13.09 -14.64
CA VAL A 140 18.29 -12.56 -15.83
C VAL A 140 17.05 -13.41 -16.16
N LYS A 141 17.12 -14.73 -15.97
CA LYS A 141 15.97 -15.64 -16.14
C LYS A 141 14.80 -15.29 -15.20
N GLU A 142 15.10 -14.90 -13.97
CA GLU A 142 14.07 -14.48 -13.03
C GLU A 142 13.42 -13.14 -13.43
N VAL A 143 14.21 -12.23 -14.01
CA VAL A 143 13.66 -10.97 -14.57
C VAL A 143 12.68 -11.29 -15.69
N PHE A 144 13.04 -12.17 -16.62
CA PHE A 144 12.13 -12.60 -17.69
C PHE A 144 10.88 -13.29 -17.19
N ARG A 145 11.02 -14.16 -16.18
CA ARG A 145 9.85 -14.78 -15.53
C ARG A 145 8.88 -13.74 -14.94
N LEU A 146 9.40 -12.70 -14.28
CA LEU A 146 8.59 -11.62 -13.69
C LEU A 146 7.91 -10.75 -14.75
N GLN A 147 8.46 -10.66 -15.96
CA GLN A 147 7.89 -9.96 -17.12
C GLN A 147 6.90 -10.80 -17.92
N ASP A 148 6.66 -12.05 -17.48
CA ASP A 148 5.83 -13.03 -18.19
C ASP A 148 6.26 -13.29 -19.63
N ASP A 149 7.58 -13.48 -19.84
CA ASP A 149 8.19 -13.78 -21.13
C ASP A 149 7.52 -14.95 -21.87
N GLN A 150 6.94 -15.90 -21.13
CA GLN A 150 6.21 -17.02 -21.69
C GLN A 150 4.92 -16.57 -22.43
N GLU A 151 4.28 -15.50 -22.00
CA GLU A 151 3.12 -14.92 -22.72
C GLU A 151 3.56 -14.44 -24.11
N LEU A 152 4.69 -13.72 -24.19
CA LEU A 152 5.25 -13.29 -25.46
C LEU A 152 5.53 -14.47 -26.39
N VAL A 153 6.23 -15.50 -25.91
CA VAL A 153 6.55 -16.71 -26.69
C VAL A 153 5.27 -17.39 -27.22
N ASN A 154 4.23 -17.46 -26.38
CA ASN A 154 2.96 -18.05 -26.79
C ASN A 154 2.22 -17.19 -27.83
N ALA A 155 2.25 -15.87 -27.65
CA ALA A 155 1.67 -14.93 -28.60
C ALA A 155 2.38 -14.97 -29.97
N GLU A 156 3.71 -15.03 -29.96
CA GLU A 156 4.50 -15.19 -31.19
C GLU A 156 4.15 -16.48 -31.95
N LYS A 157 4.04 -17.60 -31.25
CA LYS A 157 3.63 -18.88 -31.85
C LYS A 157 2.23 -18.82 -32.47
N LYS A 158 1.33 -18.04 -31.86
CA LYS A 158 -0.06 -17.96 -32.28
C LYS A 158 -0.27 -16.98 -33.44
N TYR A 159 0.45 -15.86 -33.45
CA TYR A 159 0.15 -14.73 -34.31
C TYR A 159 1.21 -14.45 -35.39
N LEU A 160 2.45 -14.88 -35.19
CA LEU A 160 3.47 -14.70 -36.22
C LEU A 160 3.46 -15.83 -37.24
N PRO A 161 3.68 -15.52 -38.55
CA PRO A 161 3.77 -16.55 -39.58
C PRO A 161 4.97 -17.47 -39.32
N THR A 162 4.74 -18.75 -39.44
CA THR A 162 5.81 -19.75 -39.37
C THR A 162 6.85 -19.44 -40.47
N LYS A 163 8.09 -19.06 -40.10
CA LYS A 163 9.15 -18.91 -41.07
C LYS A 163 9.35 -20.26 -41.73
N SER A 164 9.03 -20.39 -43.01
CA SER A 164 9.46 -21.56 -43.80
C SER A 164 11.00 -21.62 -43.75
N LYS A 165 11.50 -22.72 -43.20
CA LYS A 165 12.94 -23.02 -43.33
C LYS A 165 13.23 -23.22 -44.83
N ASN A 166 13.82 -22.20 -45.48
CA ASN A 166 14.50 -22.35 -46.73
C ASN A 166 15.88 -22.99 -46.47
#